data_aef79f7e72835d4abb6182caf87e13b7
#
_entry.id   aef79f7e72835d4abb6182caf87e13b7
#
_cell.length_a   1.000
_cell.length_b   1.000
_cell.length_c   1.000
_cell.angle_alpha   90.00
_cell.angle_beta   90.00
_cell.angle_gamma   90.00
#
_symmetry.space_group_name_H-M   'P 1'
#
loop_
_entity.id
_entity.type
_entity.pdbx_description
1 polymer ?
#
loop_
_entity_poly.entity_id
_entity_poly.type
_entity_poly.pdbx_seq_one_letter_code
_entity_poly.pdbx_strand_id
1 'polypeptide(L)'
;AQFKGPTKITSKDGKQTLTTHVGGEYNTSNQQSTFAQSKVETEAYTLYGDFLRVDKVAEIYMAIGHVQLVAKEDDVIISGDYGEYQKEQGTAKVYGNALMTKILEEDPLYLSADTFVATENKSSNSNNDPTVRAYHNVKLYKEDFQGKADTMVYQGADSTIDFYGDPIFWSNASQLTADSVHILLQDKAFHEMHMNTHAFVASEDATGNYNQLQGRSMIAFFRGNKIDVIEIDGNAESIYFVVDDNGQLQGMNHLRCSQIRIDMEEDAIAGITFRRKPIGTFYPPHKIVEEAKELEHFNWRITERPTKEEVVAHGYGMQQAYEKFKLNQKH
;
A
#
# COMPACT_ATOMS: atom_id res chain seq x y z
N ALA A 1 -29.73 -19.54 25.26
CA ALA A 1 -28.78 -19.69 26.38
C ALA A 1 -28.09 -18.36 26.66
N GLN A 2 -27.84 -18.05 27.92
CA GLN A 2 -27.05 -16.86 28.32
C GLN A 2 -25.77 -17.33 29.02
N PHE A 3 -24.67 -16.69 28.67
CA PHE A 3 -23.36 -16.86 29.29
C PHE A 3 -23.07 -15.62 30.15
N LYS A 4 -22.99 -15.79 31.46
CA LYS A 4 -22.72 -14.69 32.41
C LYS A 4 -21.28 -14.71 32.86
N GLY A 5 -20.52 -13.66 32.49
CA GLY A 5 -19.13 -13.52 32.82
C GLY A 5 -18.17 -14.22 31.86
N PRO A 6 -16.88 -14.33 32.21
CA PRO A 6 -15.85 -14.88 31.35
C PRO A 6 -16.19 -16.30 30.86
N THR A 7 -16.16 -16.50 29.56
CA THR A 7 -16.54 -17.76 28.94
C THR A 7 -15.57 -18.12 27.82
N LYS A 8 -15.18 -19.41 27.76
CA LYS A 8 -14.37 -19.96 26.68
C LYS A 8 -15.15 -21.06 25.96
N ILE A 9 -15.26 -20.94 24.64
CA ILE A 9 -15.96 -21.90 23.76
C ILE A 9 -14.95 -22.41 22.76
N THR A 10 -14.74 -23.72 22.69
CA THR A 10 -13.84 -24.34 21.73
C THR A 10 -14.64 -25.18 20.74
N SER A 11 -14.31 -25.12 19.46
CA SER A 11 -14.89 -25.97 18.44
C SER A 11 -14.60 -27.45 18.69
N LYS A 12 -15.43 -28.36 18.15
CA LYS A 12 -15.25 -29.80 18.37
C LYS A 12 -13.92 -30.36 17.89
N ASP A 13 -13.36 -29.75 16.84
CA ASP A 13 -12.06 -30.12 16.26
C ASP A 13 -10.87 -29.43 16.97
N GLY A 14 -11.15 -28.58 17.98
CA GLY A 14 -10.15 -27.85 18.75
C GLY A 14 -9.46 -26.69 17.99
N LYS A 15 -9.80 -26.46 16.72
CA LYS A 15 -9.08 -25.51 15.85
C LYS A 15 -9.46 -24.07 16.07
N GLN A 16 -10.62 -23.81 16.67
CA GLN A 16 -11.12 -22.46 16.91
C GLN A 16 -11.55 -22.29 18.37
N THR A 17 -11.11 -21.21 18.99
CA THR A 17 -11.47 -20.84 20.36
C THR A 17 -12.03 -19.43 20.41
N LEU A 18 -13.27 -19.27 20.90
CA LEU A 18 -13.85 -17.98 21.26
C LEU A 18 -13.69 -17.75 22.75
N THR A 19 -13.21 -16.60 23.13
CA THR A 19 -13.09 -16.15 24.53
C THR A 19 -13.82 -14.82 24.68
N THR A 20 -14.68 -14.71 25.67
CA THR A 20 -15.35 -13.44 26.05
C THR A 20 -15.04 -13.12 27.51
N HIS A 21 -14.86 -11.85 27.83
CA HIS A 21 -14.62 -11.39 29.21
C HIS A 21 -15.93 -11.05 29.94
N VAL A 22 -16.97 -10.71 29.20
CA VAL A 22 -18.26 -10.26 29.76
C VAL A 22 -19.35 -11.34 29.66
N GLY A 23 -19.25 -12.18 28.64
CA GLY A 23 -20.26 -13.19 28.33
C GLY A 23 -21.02 -12.88 27.04
N GLY A 24 -22.17 -13.50 26.88
CA GLY A 24 -22.96 -13.35 25.67
C GLY A 24 -24.25 -14.15 25.70
N GLU A 25 -24.87 -14.23 24.56
CA GLU A 25 -26.11 -15.00 24.40
C GLU A 25 -26.11 -15.87 23.14
N TYR A 26 -26.78 -16.97 23.21
CA TYR A 26 -27.08 -17.84 22.07
C TYR A 26 -28.58 -18.06 21.99
N ASN A 27 -29.18 -17.64 20.89
CA ASN A 27 -30.57 -17.89 20.59
C ASN A 27 -30.69 -19.18 19.78
N THR A 28 -31.34 -20.20 20.39
CA THR A 28 -31.50 -21.52 19.77
C THR A 28 -32.52 -21.54 18.65
N SER A 29 -33.49 -20.60 18.62
CA SER A 29 -34.54 -20.56 17.61
C SER A 29 -34.02 -20.06 16.24
N ASN A 30 -33.17 -19.05 16.22
CA ASN A 30 -32.58 -18.50 15.00
C ASN A 30 -31.08 -18.83 14.82
N GLN A 31 -30.51 -19.59 15.74
CA GLN A 31 -29.09 -20.00 15.75
C GLN A 31 -28.10 -18.83 15.69
N GLN A 32 -28.47 -17.68 16.23
CA GLN A 32 -27.62 -16.51 16.35
C GLN A 32 -27.00 -16.45 17.74
N SER A 33 -25.75 -15.99 17.78
CA SER A 33 -25.04 -15.70 19.03
C SER A 33 -24.37 -14.32 18.98
N THR A 34 -24.30 -13.68 20.14
CA THR A 34 -23.61 -12.41 20.34
C THR A 34 -22.77 -12.48 21.61
N PHE A 35 -21.50 -12.09 21.51
CA PHE A 35 -20.56 -12.09 22.61
C PHE A 35 -19.91 -10.70 22.73
N ALA A 36 -19.85 -10.17 23.94
CA ALA A 36 -19.25 -8.87 24.21
C ALA A 36 -17.77 -9.02 24.62
N GLN A 37 -16.95 -8.03 24.26
CA GLN A 37 -15.51 -7.96 24.53
C GLN A 37 -14.84 -9.32 24.28
N SER A 38 -14.82 -9.71 23.03
CA SER A 38 -14.50 -11.07 22.67
C SER A 38 -13.38 -11.18 21.66
N LYS A 39 -12.70 -12.32 21.70
CA LYS A 39 -11.74 -12.72 20.67
C LYS A 39 -12.04 -14.11 20.14
N VAL A 40 -11.72 -14.33 18.89
CA VAL A 40 -11.66 -15.65 18.25
C VAL A 40 -10.22 -15.92 17.87
N GLU A 41 -9.69 -17.07 18.29
CA GLU A 41 -8.35 -17.53 17.97
C GLU A 41 -8.43 -18.78 17.11
N THR A 42 -7.65 -18.78 16.04
CA THR A 42 -7.36 -19.95 15.20
C THR A 42 -5.85 -20.14 15.12
N GLU A 43 -5.38 -21.15 14.40
CA GLU A 43 -3.97 -21.32 14.09
C GLU A 43 -3.44 -20.12 13.28
N ALA A 44 -4.17 -19.68 12.26
CA ALA A 44 -3.74 -18.65 11.32
C ALA A 44 -3.97 -17.21 11.80
N TYR A 45 -5.01 -16.93 12.58
CA TYR A 45 -5.36 -15.56 12.95
C TYR A 45 -5.98 -15.43 14.35
N THR A 46 -5.99 -14.20 14.85
CA THR A 46 -6.76 -13.77 16.02
C THR A 46 -7.64 -12.57 15.64
N LEU A 47 -8.94 -12.70 15.86
CA LEU A 47 -9.92 -11.62 15.64
C LEU A 47 -10.42 -11.09 16.98
N TYR A 48 -10.40 -9.76 17.17
CA TYR A 48 -10.94 -9.04 18.31
C TYR A 48 -12.11 -8.15 17.90
N GLY A 49 -13.04 -7.90 18.81
CA GLY A 49 -14.09 -6.91 18.66
C GLY A 49 -14.81 -6.63 19.99
N ASP A 50 -15.41 -5.46 20.10
CA ASP A 50 -16.27 -5.13 21.25
C ASP A 50 -17.46 -6.06 21.29
N PHE A 51 -18.00 -6.42 20.11
CA PHE A 51 -19.04 -7.42 19.93
C PHE A 51 -18.68 -8.37 18.79
N LEU A 52 -18.84 -9.67 19.02
CA LEU A 52 -18.78 -10.69 17.99
C LEU A 52 -20.17 -11.30 17.83
N ARG A 53 -20.71 -11.22 16.62
CA ARG A 53 -22.01 -11.81 16.26
C ARG A 53 -21.80 -12.93 15.24
N VAL A 54 -22.44 -14.06 15.48
CA VAL A 54 -22.41 -15.21 14.58
C VAL A 54 -23.82 -15.58 14.21
N ASP A 55 -24.12 -15.62 12.92
CA ASP A 55 -25.33 -16.21 12.35
C ASP A 55 -24.95 -17.55 11.69
N LYS A 56 -25.34 -18.66 12.34
CA LYS A 56 -24.97 -19.99 11.83
C LYS A 56 -25.82 -20.42 10.63
N VAL A 57 -27.02 -19.85 10.46
CA VAL A 57 -27.88 -20.18 9.32
C VAL A 57 -27.39 -19.49 8.06
N ALA A 58 -27.05 -18.21 8.17
CA ALA A 58 -26.50 -17.42 7.06
C ALA A 58 -25.01 -17.64 6.87
N GLU A 59 -24.32 -18.33 7.79
CA GLU A 59 -22.85 -18.49 7.83
C GLU A 59 -22.11 -17.14 7.79
N ILE A 60 -22.65 -16.12 8.48
CA ILE A 60 -22.09 -14.78 8.58
C ILE A 60 -21.50 -14.56 9.97
N TYR A 61 -20.29 -14.06 10.01
CA TYR A 61 -19.54 -13.70 11.23
C TYR A 61 -19.25 -12.21 11.18
N MET A 62 -19.63 -11.47 12.23
CA MET A 62 -19.45 -10.03 12.32
C MET A 62 -18.66 -9.67 13.56
N ALA A 63 -17.72 -8.75 13.42
CA ALA A 63 -17.03 -8.07 14.51
C ALA A 63 -17.40 -6.58 14.46
N ILE A 64 -17.73 -6.00 15.59
CA ILE A 64 -18.24 -4.63 15.70
C ILE A 64 -17.48 -3.93 16.83
N GLY A 65 -17.01 -2.72 16.55
CA GLY A 65 -16.27 -1.87 17.48
C GLY A 65 -14.85 -2.37 17.75
N HIS A 66 -13.85 -1.50 17.57
CA HIS A 66 -12.44 -1.77 17.77
C HIS A 66 -11.97 -3.10 17.17
N VAL A 67 -12.41 -3.35 15.94
CA VAL A 67 -12.08 -4.61 15.24
C VAL A 67 -10.61 -4.68 14.95
N GLN A 68 -9.97 -5.81 15.29
CA GLN A 68 -8.60 -6.12 14.94
C GLN A 68 -8.49 -7.57 14.49
N LEU A 69 -7.96 -7.77 13.30
CA LEU A 69 -7.58 -9.06 12.76
C LEU A 69 -6.06 -9.12 12.70
N VAL A 70 -5.46 -10.05 13.44
CA VAL A 70 -4.02 -10.30 13.46
C VAL A 70 -3.75 -11.59 12.72
N ALA A 71 -3.17 -11.52 11.52
CA ALA A 71 -2.69 -12.68 10.78
C ALA A 71 -1.30 -13.05 11.30
N LYS A 72 -1.16 -14.29 11.82
CA LYS A 72 0.01 -14.71 12.60
C LYS A 72 1.22 -15.02 11.73
N GLU A 73 0.99 -15.57 10.53
CA GLU A 73 2.06 -15.99 9.61
C GLU A 73 2.53 -14.86 8.70
N ASP A 74 1.65 -13.87 8.43
CA ASP A 74 1.92 -12.81 7.46
C ASP A 74 2.41 -11.51 8.08
N ASP A 75 2.51 -11.42 9.40
CA ASP A 75 2.86 -10.17 10.11
C ASP A 75 1.97 -8.99 9.71
N VAL A 76 0.66 -9.25 9.52
CA VAL A 76 -0.34 -8.26 9.11
C VAL A 76 -1.37 -8.06 10.21
N ILE A 77 -1.66 -6.81 10.51
CA ILE A 77 -2.76 -6.40 11.38
C ILE A 77 -3.72 -5.56 10.55
N ILE A 78 -5.00 -5.95 10.54
CA ILE A 78 -6.07 -5.15 9.92
C ILE A 78 -7.00 -4.69 11.02
N SER A 79 -7.30 -3.40 11.08
CA SER A 79 -8.22 -2.80 12.06
C SER A 79 -9.30 -1.97 11.37
N GLY A 80 -10.42 -1.77 12.07
CA GLY A 80 -11.54 -0.96 11.61
C GLY A 80 -12.68 -0.94 12.60
N ASP A 81 -13.77 -0.25 12.27
CA ASP A 81 -14.96 -0.20 13.12
C ASP A 81 -15.84 -1.45 12.97
N TYR A 82 -15.82 -2.05 11.77
CA TYR A 82 -16.63 -3.21 11.42
C TYR A 82 -15.81 -4.24 10.66
N GLY A 83 -16.02 -5.51 10.98
CA GLY A 83 -15.51 -6.67 10.26
C GLY A 83 -16.65 -7.63 9.95
N GLU A 84 -16.66 -8.20 8.75
CA GLU A 84 -17.64 -9.20 8.31
C GLU A 84 -16.91 -10.32 7.56
N TYR A 85 -17.26 -11.57 7.82
CA TYR A 85 -16.82 -12.73 7.05
C TYR A 85 -18.03 -13.54 6.62
N GLN A 86 -18.17 -13.74 5.33
CA GLN A 86 -19.20 -14.56 4.70
C GLN A 86 -18.58 -15.87 4.24
N LYS A 87 -18.78 -16.92 5.01
CA LYS A 87 -18.08 -18.20 4.84
C LYS A 87 -18.42 -18.88 3.52
N GLU A 88 -19.70 -18.86 3.11
CA GLU A 88 -20.13 -19.46 1.84
C GLU A 88 -19.41 -18.82 0.64
N GLN A 89 -19.22 -17.51 0.68
CA GLN A 89 -18.56 -16.73 -0.38
C GLN A 89 -17.04 -16.74 -0.24
N GLY A 90 -16.48 -17.08 0.94
CA GLY A 90 -15.06 -16.93 1.25
C GLY A 90 -14.61 -15.48 1.19
N THR A 91 -15.46 -14.54 1.61
CA THR A 91 -15.18 -13.10 1.53
C THR A 91 -15.15 -12.48 2.92
N ALA A 92 -14.06 -11.83 3.24
CA ALA A 92 -13.87 -11.01 4.43
C ALA A 92 -13.88 -9.54 4.06
N LYS A 93 -14.50 -8.70 4.89
CA LYS A 93 -14.57 -7.26 4.70
C LYS A 93 -14.30 -6.53 6.00
N VAL A 94 -13.45 -5.48 5.96
CA VAL A 94 -13.24 -4.57 7.08
C VAL A 94 -13.46 -3.14 6.59
N TYR A 95 -14.23 -2.37 7.32
CA TYR A 95 -14.61 -1.01 6.94
C TYR A 95 -14.87 -0.11 8.14
N GLY A 96 -14.95 1.20 7.87
CA GLY A 96 -14.97 2.23 8.90
C GLY A 96 -13.59 2.38 9.55
N ASN A 97 -12.91 3.48 9.26
CA ASN A 97 -11.54 3.74 9.73
C ASN A 97 -10.59 2.55 9.48
N ALA A 98 -10.68 1.94 8.31
CA ALA A 98 -9.97 0.72 8.02
C ALA A 98 -8.48 0.98 7.77
N LEU A 99 -7.62 0.25 8.49
CA LEU A 99 -6.17 0.37 8.41
C LEU A 99 -5.53 -1.02 8.42
N MET A 100 -4.65 -1.26 7.47
CA MET A 100 -3.77 -2.41 7.44
C MET A 100 -2.36 -1.98 7.83
N THR A 101 -1.71 -2.74 8.69
CA THR A 101 -0.31 -2.59 9.05
C THR A 101 0.43 -3.87 8.71
N LYS A 102 1.41 -3.76 7.85
CA LYS A 102 2.38 -4.82 7.58
C LYS A 102 3.62 -4.55 8.41
N ILE A 103 3.99 -5.50 9.25
CA ILE A 103 5.21 -5.42 10.07
C ILE A 103 6.37 -5.87 9.19
N LEU A 104 7.34 -5.00 8.98
CA LEU A 104 8.57 -5.25 8.26
C LEU A 104 9.75 -5.18 9.24
N GLU A 105 10.93 -5.64 8.82
CA GLU A 105 12.12 -5.70 9.70
C GLU A 105 12.57 -4.31 10.22
N GLU A 106 12.52 -3.30 9.35
CA GLU A 106 12.95 -1.93 9.69
C GLU A 106 11.78 -1.09 10.16
N ASP A 107 10.87 -0.71 9.23
CA ASP A 107 9.74 0.17 9.48
C ASP A 107 8.43 -0.45 9.00
N PRO A 108 7.34 -0.30 9.76
CA PRO A 108 6.04 -0.81 9.33
C PRO A 108 5.49 -0.04 8.13
N LEU A 109 4.82 -0.78 7.23
CA LEU A 109 4.02 -0.23 6.17
C LEU A 109 2.57 -0.09 6.63
N TYR A 110 2.01 1.10 6.51
CA TYR A 110 0.63 1.42 6.80
C TYR A 110 -0.16 1.64 5.52
N LEU A 111 -1.34 1.09 5.44
CA LEU A 111 -2.27 1.29 4.32
C LEU A 111 -3.67 1.56 4.88
N SER A 112 -4.22 2.73 4.65
CA SER A 112 -5.61 3.07 4.99
C SER A 112 -6.49 3.09 3.74
N ALA A 113 -7.77 2.78 3.92
CA ALA A 113 -8.81 2.86 2.90
C ALA A 113 -10.18 2.97 3.56
N ASP A 114 -11.23 3.29 2.80
CA ASP A 114 -12.60 3.25 3.32
C ASP A 114 -13.01 1.81 3.63
N THR A 115 -12.55 0.85 2.81
CA THR A 115 -12.90 -0.57 2.95
C THR A 115 -11.79 -1.48 2.43
N PHE A 116 -11.46 -2.54 3.17
CA PHE A 116 -10.72 -3.69 2.69
C PHE A 116 -11.64 -4.86 2.44
N VAL A 117 -11.45 -5.56 1.31
CA VAL A 117 -12.15 -6.79 0.95
C VAL A 117 -11.13 -7.85 0.59
N ALA A 118 -11.09 -8.93 1.35
CA ALA A 118 -10.29 -10.11 1.03
C ALA A 118 -11.21 -11.22 0.49
N THR A 119 -10.82 -11.85 -0.60
CA THR A 119 -11.55 -12.97 -1.19
C THR A 119 -10.63 -14.17 -1.29
N GLU A 120 -11.04 -15.29 -0.73
CA GLU A 120 -10.34 -16.56 -0.83
C GLU A 120 -10.35 -17.08 -2.28
N ASN A 121 -9.22 -17.52 -2.76
CA ASN A 121 -9.14 -18.15 -4.07
C ASN A 121 -9.45 -19.65 -3.94
N LYS A 122 -10.66 -20.07 -4.24
CA LYS A 122 -11.13 -21.47 -4.15
C LYS A 122 -10.64 -22.35 -5.33
N SER A 123 -9.70 -21.89 -6.13
CA SER A 123 -9.14 -22.67 -7.25
C SER A 123 -8.27 -23.81 -6.73
N SER A 124 -8.58 -25.04 -7.13
CA SER A 124 -8.19 -26.32 -6.53
C SER A 124 -6.73 -26.74 -6.66
N ASN A 125 -5.80 -25.91 -7.11
CA ASN A 125 -4.41 -26.34 -7.41
C ASN A 125 -3.29 -25.42 -6.95
N SER A 126 -3.56 -24.38 -6.20
CA SER A 126 -2.51 -23.48 -5.68
C SER A 126 -2.81 -23.06 -4.24
N ASN A 127 -1.78 -22.69 -3.54
CA ASN A 127 -1.85 -22.09 -2.22
C ASN A 127 -3.05 -21.13 -2.16
N ASN A 128 -3.77 -21.17 -1.06
CA ASN A 128 -5.03 -20.42 -0.84
C ASN A 128 -4.77 -18.91 -0.68
N ASP A 129 -3.96 -18.35 -1.59
CA ASP A 129 -3.50 -16.97 -1.53
C ASP A 129 -4.66 -16.01 -1.85
N PRO A 130 -5.06 -15.16 -0.91
CA PRO A 130 -6.22 -14.29 -1.08
C PRO A 130 -5.93 -13.16 -2.08
N THR A 131 -6.98 -12.69 -2.75
CA THR A 131 -6.99 -11.38 -3.37
C THR A 131 -7.49 -10.36 -2.36
N VAL A 132 -6.71 -9.33 -2.07
CA VAL A 132 -7.11 -8.23 -1.19
C VAL A 132 -7.33 -6.96 -2.01
N ARG A 133 -8.47 -6.33 -1.83
CA ARG A 133 -8.81 -5.05 -2.46
C ARG A 133 -9.03 -3.99 -1.40
N ALA A 134 -8.41 -2.85 -1.59
CA ALA A 134 -8.69 -1.63 -0.83
C ALA A 134 -9.46 -0.67 -1.73
N TYR A 135 -10.64 -0.23 -1.28
CA TYR A 135 -11.53 0.63 -2.04
C TYR A 135 -11.68 1.99 -1.38
N HIS A 136 -11.51 2.99 -2.20
CA HIS A 136 -11.60 4.41 -2.01
C HIS A 136 -10.63 4.99 -0.97
N ASN A 137 -10.14 6.17 -1.33
CA ASN A 137 -9.26 6.95 -0.47
C ASN A 137 -8.03 6.17 0.04
N VAL A 138 -7.46 5.31 -0.82
CA VAL A 138 -6.27 4.54 -0.46
C VAL A 138 -5.11 5.47 -0.19
N LYS A 139 -4.51 5.38 0.99
CA LYS A 139 -3.29 6.07 1.39
C LYS A 139 -2.30 5.08 1.95
N LEU A 140 -1.07 5.18 1.49
CA LEU A 140 0.06 4.34 1.89
C LEU A 140 1.11 5.20 2.57
N TYR A 141 1.66 4.72 3.68
CA TYR A 141 2.77 5.36 4.37
C TYR A 141 3.83 4.33 4.81
N LYS A 142 5.05 4.55 4.41
CA LYS A 142 6.29 4.03 4.93
C LYS A 142 7.26 5.22 5.02
N GLU A 143 8.27 5.20 5.89
CA GLU A 143 9.18 6.34 6.14
C GLU A 143 9.75 6.96 4.85
N ASP A 144 10.23 6.12 3.94
CA ASP A 144 10.89 6.49 2.68
C ASP A 144 9.95 6.48 1.45
N PHE A 145 8.67 6.03 1.61
CA PHE A 145 7.75 5.87 0.49
C PHE A 145 6.30 6.10 0.92
N GLN A 146 5.63 7.05 0.29
CA GLN A 146 4.22 7.35 0.51
C GLN A 146 3.45 7.29 -0.80
N GLY A 147 2.13 7.08 -0.72
CA GLY A 147 1.31 6.99 -1.92
C GLY A 147 -0.18 7.26 -1.67
N LYS A 148 -0.87 7.59 -2.76
CA LYS A 148 -2.33 7.72 -2.82
C LYS A 148 -2.85 7.07 -4.09
N ALA A 149 -4.04 6.50 -4.01
CA ALA A 149 -4.81 6.03 -5.16
C ALA A 149 -6.31 5.97 -4.79
N ASP A 150 -7.20 5.75 -5.75
CA ASP A 150 -8.57 5.41 -5.40
C ASP A 150 -8.70 3.96 -4.96
N THR A 151 -8.06 3.06 -5.68
CA THR A 151 -8.19 1.62 -5.45
C THR A 151 -6.82 0.93 -5.49
N MET A 152 -6.62 -0.06 -4.61
CA MET A 152 -5.49 -0.97 -4.64
C MET A 152 -5.98 -2.41 -4.71
N VAL A 153 -5.30 -3.26 -5.48
CA VAL A 153 -5.55 -4.70 -5.57
C VAL A 153 -4.25 -5.46 -5.35
N TYR A 154 -4.19 -6.26 -4.32
CA TYR A 154 -3.13 -7.23 -4.09
C TYR A 154 -3.59 -8.62 -4.53
N GLN A 155 -2.82 -9.29 -5.37
CA GLN A 155 -3.06 -10.66 -5.82
C GLN A 155 -1.96 -11.56 -5.27
N GLY A 156 -2.27 -12.31 -4.21
CA GLY A 156 -1.29 -13.17 -3.54
C GLY A 156 -0.71 -14.23 -4.47
N ALA A 157 -1.54 -14.86 -5.29
CA ALA A 157 -1.13 -15.91 -6.22
C ALA A 157 -0.05 -15.45 -7.22
N ASP A 158 -0.12 -14.22 -7.67
CA ASP A 158 0.81 -13.66 -8.67
C ASP A 158 1.87 -12.77 -8.01
N SER A 159 1.78 -12.53 -6.71
CA SER A 159 2.64 -11.61 -5.95
C SER A 159 2.67 -10.21 -6.58
N THR A 160 1.49 -9.66 -6.92
CA THR A 160 1.37 -8.35 -7.57
C THR A 160 0.50 -7.38 -6.77
N ILE A 161 0.79 -6.09 -6.92
CA ILE A 161 -0.02 -5.01 -6.37
C ILE A 161 -0.34 -4.03 -7.51
N ASP A 162 -1.62 -3.75 -7.71
CA ASP A 162 -2.11 -2.79 -8.69
C ASP A 162 -2.72 -1.59 -8.02
N PHE A 163 -2.43 -0.39 -8.53
CA PHE A 163 -3.04 0.86 -8.09
C PHE A 163 -3.75 1.54 -9.25
N TYR A 164 -4.98 2.00 -9.00
CA TYR A 164 -5.87 2.61 -9.98
C TYR A 164 -6.50 3.90 -9.44
N GLY A 165 -6.95 4.75 -10.36
CA GLY A 165 -7.65 5.99 -10.04
C GLY A 165 -6.70 7.08 -9.54
N ASP A 166 -5.90 7.63 -10.46
CA ASP A 166 -4.95 8.71 -10.24
C ASP A 166 -3.87 8.37 -9.19
N PRO A 167 -3.15 7.23 -9.36
CA PRO A 167 -2.10 6.86 -8.41
C PRO A 167 -0.95 7.86 -8.43
N ILE A 168 -0.55 8.26 -7.25
CA ILE A 168 0.58 9.16 -7.02
C ILE A 168 1.43 8.64 -5.87
N PHE A 169 2.74 8.63 -6.06
CA PHE A 169 3.71 8.20 -5.05
C PHE A 169 4.77 9.25 -4.82
N TRP A 170 5.33 9.25 -3.63
CA TRP A 170 6.46 10.09 -3.25
C TRP A 170 7.55 9.23 -2.63
N SER A 171 8.77 9.44 -3.09
CA SER A 171 9.98 8.86 -2.51
C SER A 171 11.06 9.94 -2.47
N ASN A 172 11.59 10.20 -1.30
CA ASN A 172 12.52 11.32 -1.08
C ASN A 172 11.94 12.65 -1.59
N ALA A 173 12.63 13.34 -2.49
CA ALA A 173 12.21 14.59 -3.14
C ALA A 173 11.48 14.37 -4.47
N SER A 174 11.15 13.13 -4.81
CA SER A 174 10.54 12.79 -6.10
C SER A 174 9.06 12.45 -5.95
N GLN A 175 8.29 12.85 -6.95
CA GLN A 175 6.88 12.52 -7.15
C GLN A 175 6.75 11.68 -8.42
N LEU A 176 5.96 10.61 -8.35
CA LEU A 176 5.71 9.67 -9.46
C LEU A 176 4.21 9.58 -9.70
N THR A 177 3.78 9.72 -10.96
CA THR A 177 2.38 9.62 -11.37
C THR A 177 2.23 8.81 -12.65
N ALA A 178 1.09 8.14 -12.83
CA ALA A 178 0.68 7.45 -14.05
C ALA A 178 -0.84 7.21 -14.03
N ASP A 179 -1.44 6.72 -15.12
CA ASP A 179 -2.86 6.33 -15.11
C ASP A 179 -3.10 5.07 -14.24
N SER A 180 -2.14 4.16 -14.22
CA SER A 180 -2.11 3.01 -13.31
C SER A 180 -0.68 2.60 -12.99
N VAL A 181 -0.51 1.97 -11.82
CA VAL A 181 0.78 1.44 -11.38
C VAL A 181 0.62 -0.02 -11.01
N HIS A 182 1.49 -0.88 -11.57
CA HIS A 182 1.56 -2.30 -11.31
C HIS A 182 2.92 -2.64 -10.72
N ILE A 183 2.93 -3.28 -9.55
CA ILE A 183 4.15 -3.66 -8.83
C ILE A 183 4.23 -5.17 -8.76
N LEU A 184 5.37 -5.72 -9.20
CA LEU A 184 5.71 -7.12 -9.00
C LEU A 184 6.56 -7.25 -7.73
N LEU A 185 6.22 -8.24 -6.92
CA LEU A 185 6.98 -8.61 -5.73
C LEU A 185 7.76 -9.90 -6.03
N GLN A 186 9.00 -9.97 -5.58
CA GLN A 186 9.80 -11.17 -5.53
C GLN A 186 10.38 -11.33 -4.13
N ASP A 187 10.22 -12.51 -3.53
CA ASP A 187 10.66 -12.79 -2.16
C ASP A 187 10.13 -11.76 -1.13
N LYS A 188 8.87 -11.31 -1.31
CA LYS A 188 8.18 -10.27 -0.50
C LYS A 188 8.79 -8.87 -0.60
N ALA A 189 9.72 -8.62 -1.52
CA ALA A 189 10.33 -7.32 -1.80
C ALA A 189 9.85 -6.76 -3.15
N PHE A 190 9.98 -5.47 -3.36
CA PHE A 190 9.74 -4.85 -4.66
C PHE A 190 10.77 -5.37 -5.67
N HIS A 191 10.29 -5.84 -6.82
CA HIS A 191 11.12 -6.29 -7.92
C HIS A 191 11.02 -5.34 -9.11
N GLU A 192 9.80 -5.04 -9.56
CA GLU A 192 9.53 -4.11 -10.64
C GLU A 192 8.31 -3.23 -10.30
N MET A 193 8.36 -1.97 -10.72
CA MET A 193 7.20 -1.07 -10.70
C MET A 193 6.95 -0.56 -12.13
N HIS A 194 5.83 -0.90 -12.69
CA HIS A 194 5.38 -0.49 -14.01
C HIS A 194 4.39 0.67 -13.89
N MET A 195 4.75 1.81 -14.39
CA MET A 195 3.92 3.01 -14.49
C MET A 195 3.36 3.07 -15.92
N ASN A 196 2.06 2.85 -16.06
CA ASN A 196 1.42 2.68 -17.37
C ASN A 196 0.62 3.92 -17.74
N THR A 197 0.85 4.41 -18.95
CA THR A 197 0.20 5.58 -19.55
C THR A 197 0.46 6.86 -18.78
N HIS A 198 0.88 7.91 -19.46
CA HIS A 198 1.22 9.21 -18.89
C HIS A 198 2.19 9.13 -17.70
N ALA A 199 3.15 8.19 -17.80
CA ALA A 199 4.14 8.03 -16.73
C ALA A 199 5.00 9.29 -16.58
N PHE A 200 5.03 9.84 -15.37
CA PHE A 200 5.70 11.10 -15.07
C PHE A 200 6.47 11.01 -13.74
N VAL A 201 7.68 11.52 -13.73
CA VAL A 201 8.49 11.69 -12.52
C VAL A 201 8.94 13.15 -12.45
N ALA A 202 8.72 13.78 -11.31
CA ALA A 202 9.26 15.10 -11.00
C ALA A 202 10.08 15.04 -9.72
N SER A 203 11.19 15.77 -9.67
CA SER A 203 12.05 15.88 -8.49
C SER A 203 12.47 17.32 -8.29
N GLU A 204 12.18 17.89 -7.12
CA GLU A 204 12.61 19.23 -6.76
C GLU A 204 14.13 19.24 -6.46
N ASP A 205 14.86 20.17 -7.07
CA ASP A 205 16.26 20.36 -6.82
C ASP A 205 16.54 21.41 -5.71
N ALA A 206 17.79 21.56 -5.32
CA ALA A 206 18.19 22.50 -4.28
C ALA A 206 17.96 23.98 -4.65
N THR A 207 17.67 24.29 -5.90
CA THR A 207 17.42 25.64 -6.40
C THR A 207 15.93 25.99 -6.53
N GLY A 208 15.04 25.01 -6.19
CA GLY A 208 13.59 25.15 -6.32
C GLY A 208 13.10 24.95 -7.76
N ASN A 209 13.91 24.38 -8.64
CA ASN A 209 13.48 23.94 -9.96
C ASN A 209 13.10 22.46 -9.92
N TYR A 210 12.36 22.01 -10.93
CA TYR A 210 11.87 20.63 -11.01
C TYR A 210 12.54 19.90 -12.18
N ASN A 211 13.38 18.91 -11.87
CA ASN A 211 13.83 17.93 -12.85
C ASN A 211 12.66 17.03 -13.21
N GLN A 212 12.42 16.80 -14.49
CA GLN A 212 11.21 16.15 -14.98
C GLN A 212 11.55 15.08 -16.00
N LEU A 213 10.84 13.96 -15.92
CA LEU A 213 10.90 12.85 -16.84
C LEU A 213 9.49 12.42 -17.19
N GLN A 214 9.18 12.26 -18.46
CA GLN A 214 7.91 11.71 -18.89
C GLN A 214 8.07 10.70 -20.03
N GLY A 215 7.09 9.82 -20.13
CA GLY A 215 6.98 8.86 -21.23
C GLY A 215 5.61 8.22 -21.28
N ARG A 216 5.35 7.43 -22.31
CA ARG A 216 4.12 6.64 -22.36
C ARG A 216 4.07 5.64 -21.21
N SER A 217 5.20 4.99 -20.89
CA SER A 217 5.36 4.07 -19.76
C SER A 217 6.76 4.19 -19.17
N MET A 218 6.87 3.83 -17.88
CA MET A 218 8.14 3.69 -17.18
C MET A 218 8.17 2.39 -16.39
N ILE A 219 9.35 1.78 -16.29
CA ILE A 219 9.59 0.62 -15.43
C ILE A 219 10.76 0.96 -14.53
N ALA A 220 10.55 0.89 -13.23
CA ALA A 220 11.62 0.93 -12.24
C ALA A 220 11.93 -0.50 -11.77
N PHE A 221 13.20 -0.89 -11.90
CA PHE A 221 13.73 -2.17 -11.41
C PHE A 221 14.39 -1.95 -10.06
N PHE A 222 14.11 -2.85 -9.12
CA PHE A 222 14.61 -2.75 -7.76
C PHE A 222 15.64 -3.83 -7.47
N ARG A 223 16.63 -3.47 -6.67
CA ARG A 223 17.60 -4.38 -6.07
C ARG A 223 17.68 -4.09 -4.58
N GLY A 224 17.19 -5.01 -3.75
CA GLY A 224 17.19 -4.85 -2.31
C GLY A 224 16.42 -3.60 -1.83
N ASN A 225 15.19 -3.40 -2.31
CA ASN A 225 14.30 -2.26 -2.01
C ASN A 225 14.80 -0.88 -2.51
N LYS A 226 15.90 -0.81 -3.26
CA LYS A 226 16.39 0.41 -3.90
C LYS A 226 16.21 0.35 -5.41
N ILE A 227 15.94 1.48 -6.02
CA ILE A 227 15.86 1.57 -7.49
C ILE A 227 17.26 1.39 -8.05
N ASP A 228 17.42 0.41 -8.95
CA ASP A 228 18.67 0.08 -9.66
C ASP A 228 18.67 0.69 -11.07
N VAL A 229 17.54 0.55 -11.76
CA VAL A 229 17.37 1.04 -13.14
C VAL A 229 15.98 1.62 -13.32
N ILE A 230 15.87 2.69 -14.12
CA ILE A 230 14.59 3.20 -14.62
C ILE A 230 14.64 3.16 -16.16
N GLU A 231 13.66 2.54 -16.78
CA GLU A 231 13.47 2.55 -18.22
C GLU A 231 12.20 3.29 -18.61
N ILE A 232 12.32 4.23 -19.55
CA ILE A 232 11.22 5.05 -20.04
C ILE A 232 11.04 4.72 -21.51
N ASP A 233 9.82 4.38 -21.91
CA ASP A 233 9.49 4.02 -23.30
C ASP A 233 8.34 4.85 -23.84
N GLY A 234 8.50 5.24 -25.10
CA GLY A 234 7.50 5.94 -25.90
C GLY A 234 7.39 7.43 -25.58
N ASN A 235 7.83 8.26 -26.53
CA ASN A 235 7.84 9.72 -26.43
C ASN A 235 8.55 10.21 -25.15
N ALA A 236 9.70 9.60 -24.86
CA ALA A 236 10.47 9.95 -23.68
C ALA A 236 11.01 11.37 -23.77
N GLU A 237 10.78 12.16 -22.75
CA GLU A 237 11.17 13.57 -22.66
C GLU A 237 11.71 13.87 -21.28
N SER A 238 12.73 14.72 -21.19
CA SER A 238 13.32 15.13 -19.92
C SER A 238 13.67 16.59 -19.90
N ILE A 239 13.46 17.22 -18.74
CA ILE A 239 14.03 18.51 -18.36
C ILE A 239 14.94 18.25 -17.16
N TYR A 240 16.18 18.73 -17.26
CA TYR A 240 17.18 18.62 -16.19
C TYR A 240 17.91 19.95 -16.00
N PHE A 241 17.86 20.47 -14.78
CA PHE A 241 18.57 21.69 -14.39
C PHE A 241 19.96 21.34 -13.91
N VAL A 242 20.97 21.88 -14.60
CA VAL A 242 22.37 21.64 -14.30
C VAL A 242 22.84 22.69 -13.29
N VAL A 243 23.31 22.24 -12.14
CA VAL A 243 23.89 23.09 -11.10
C VAL A 243 25.37 22.74 -10.91
N ASP A 244 26.18 23.72 -10.54
CA ASP A 244 27.58 23.48 -10.17
C ASP A 244 27.73 23.04 -8.70
N ASP A 245 28.99 22.78 -8.29
CA ASP A 245 29.31 22.34 -6.92
C ASP A 245 28.92 23.38 -5.83
N ASN A 246 28.68 24.63 -6.22
CA ASN A 246 28.19 25.68 -5.32
C ASN A 246 26.69 25.83 -5.32
N GLY A 247 25.96 24.98 -6.06
CA GLY A 247 24.51 25.06 -6.21
C GLY A 247 24.04 26.18 -7.15
N GLN A 248 24.92 26.73 -8.00
CA GLN A 248 24.54 27.76 -8.95
C GLN A 248 24.06 27.14 -10.26
N LEU A 249 22.90 27.61 -10.75
CA LEU A 249 22.32 27.16 -12.00
C LEU A 249 23.24 27.48 -13.19
N GLN A 250 23.68 26.46 -13.91
CA GLN A 250 24.51 26.55 -15.12
C GLN A 250 23.67 26.52 -16.40
N GLY A 251 22.46 25.99 -16.33
CA GLY A 251 21.55 25.91 -17.45
C GLY A 251 20.52 24.81 -17.29
N MET A 252 19.72 24.63 -18.34
CA MET A 252 18.68 23.61 -18.41
C MET A 252 18.89 22.77 -19.67
N ASN A 253 18.85 21.47 -19.52
CA ASN A 253 18.91 20.52 -20.62
C ASN A 253 17.48 20.00 -20.88
N HIS A 254 16.99 20.19 -22.08
CA HIS A 254 15.70 19.66 -22.54
C HIS A 254 15.99 18.64 -23.64
N LEU A 255 15.55 17.41 -23.44
CA LEU A 255 15.84 16.31 -24.33
C LEU A 255 14.60 15.49 -24.66
N ARG A 256 14.46 15.11 -25.93
CA ARG A 256 13.41 14.24 -26.45
C ARG A 256 14.03 13.06 -27.17
N CYS A 257 13.45 11.86 -26.95
CA CYS A 257 13.86 10.64 -27.65
C CYS A 257 12.73 9.60 -27.57
N SER A 258 12.98 8.39 -28.12
CA SER A 258 11.97 7.33 -27.97
C SER A 258 12.14 6.57 -26.65
N GLN A 259 13.35 6.49 -26.10
CA GLN A 259 13.65 5.72 -24.89
C GLN A 259 14.76 6.39 -24.08
N ILE A 260 14.59 6.37 -22.75
CA ILE A 260 15.61 6.77 -21.78
C ILE A 260 15.85 5.60 -20.84
N ARG A 261 17.10 5.33 -20.53
CA ARG A 261 17.52 4.43 -19.44
C ARG A 261 18.36 5.23 -18.45
N ILE A 262 18.01 5.11 -17.18
CA ILE A 262 18.73 5.71 -16.06
C ILE A 262 19.27 4.59 -15.20
N ASP A 263 20.57 4.54 -15.01
CA ASP A 263 21.24 3.62 -14.11
C ASP A 263 21.48 4.35 -12.79
N MET A 264 21.11 3.73 -11.66
CA MET A 264 21.21 4.30 -10.31
C MET A 264 22.31 3.59 -9.53
N GLU A 265 23.03 4.34 -8.69
CA GLU A 265 24.02 3.81 -7.74
C GLU A 265 23.89 4.60 -6.43
N GLU A 266 23.74 3.92 -5.30
CA GLU A 266 23.59 4.54 -3.97
C GLU A 266 22.54 5.68 -3.90
N ASP A 267 21.35 5.44 -4.53
CA ASP A 267 20.25 6.41 -4.64
C ASP A 267 20.56 7.68 -5.47
N ALA A 268 21.65 7.69 -6.23
CA ALA A 268 22.04 8.75 -7.15
C ALA A 268 22.05 8.26 -8.60
N ILE A 269 21.90 9.19 -9.54
CA ILE A 269 22.02 8.89 -10.97
C ILE A 269 23.49 8.62 -11.31
N ALA A 270 23.81 7.36 -11.67
CA ALA A 270 25.13 6.95 -12.13
C ALA A 270 25.32 7.18 -13.64
N GLY A 271 24.24 7.05 -14.42
CA GLY A 271 24.29 7.25 -15.85
C GLY A 271 22.93 7.43 -16.49
N ILE A 272 22.89 8.15 -17.61
CA ILE A 272 21.67 8.31 -18.42
C ILE A 272 22.00 7.97 -19.87
N THR A 273 21.26 7.04 -20.44
CA THR A 273 21.38 6.62 -21.84
C THR A 273 20.14 7.00 -22.63
N PHE A 274 20.30 7.82 -23.63
CA PHE A 274 19.23 8.21 -24.56
C PHE A 274 19.30 7.36 -25.84
N ARG A 275 18.18 6.76 -26.21
CA ARG A 275 18.11 5.85 -27.35
C ARG A 275 17.06 6.27 -28.37
N ARG A 276 17.32 5.95 -29.66
CA ARG A 276 16.42 6.17 -30.79
C ARG A 276 16.09 7.65 -31.03
N LYS A 277 16.97 8.30 -31.79
CA LYS A 277 16.87 9.68 -32.27
C LYS A 277 16.79 10.73 -31.16
N PRO A 278 17.77 10.80 -30.24
CA PRO A 278 17.80 11.85 -29.25
C PRO A 278 17.98 13.23 -29.90
N ILE A 279 17.16 14.19 -29.48
CA ILE A 279 17.26 15.61 -29.82
C ILE A 279 17.30 16.36 -28.49
N GLY A 280 18.41 17.05 -28.23
CA GLY A 280 18.60 17.82 -27.02
C GLY A 280 18.89 19.29 -27.32
N THR A 281 18.41 20.16 -26.43
CA THR A 281 18.70 21.59 -26.43
C THR A 281 19.17 21.99 -25.04
N PHE A 282 20.33 22.65 -24.99
CA PHE A 282 20.81 23.25 -23.74
C PHE A 282 20.47 24.74 -23.73
N TYR A 283 19.83 25.20 -22.67
CA TYR A 283 19.47 26.59 -22.43
C TYR A 283 20.39 27.16 -21.35
N PRO A 284 21.30 28.13 -21.68
CA PRO A 284 22.00 28.89 -20.66
C PRO A 284 21.03 29.62 -19.73
N PRO A 285 21.37 29.94 -18.48
CA PRO A 285 20.45 30.52 -17.50
C PRO A 285 19.65 31.73 -18.01
N HIS A 286 20.32 32.65 -18.74
CA HIS A 286 19.71 33.87 -19.28
C HIS A 286 18.77 33.63 -20.47
N LYS A 287 18.67 32.40 -21.01
CA LYS A 287 17.78 32.00 -22.11
C LYS A 287 16.66 31.07 -21.67
N ILE A 288 16.61 30.70 -20.40
CA ILE A 288 15.52 29.89 -19.86
C ILE A 288 14.30 30.81 -19.70
N VAL A 289 13.23 30.48 -20.39
CA VAL A 289 11.91 31.14 -20.23
C VAL A 289 11.03 30.24 -19.37
N GLU A 290 10.09 30.82 -18.63
CA GLU A 290 9.25 30.07 -17.69
C GLU A 290 8.48 28.93 -18.36
N GLU A 291 7.95 29.16 -19.55
CA GLU A 291 7.17 28.19 -20.31
C GLU A 291 8.00 26.96 -20.75
N ALA A 292 9.33 27.10 -20.77
CA ALA A 292 10.24 25.99 -21.12
C ALA A 292 10.66 25.16 -19.91
N LYS A 293 10.34 25.57 -18.69
CA LYS A 293 10.74 24.86 -17.46
C LYS A 293 9.84 23.68 -17.12
N GLU A 294 8.71 23.53 -17.78
CA GLU A 294 7.72 22.51 -17.47
C GLU A 294 7.39 21.68 -18.73
N LEU A 295 7.32 20.37 -18.55
CA LEU A 295 6.79 19.45 -19.54
C LEU A 295 5.26 19.51 -19.54
N GLU A 296 4.65 19.07 -20.63
CA GLU A 296 3.20 18.86 -20.71
C GLU A 296 2.79 17.87 -19.60
N HIS A 297 1.70 18.17 -18.90
CA HIS A 297 1.19 17.41 -17.74
C HIS A 297 1.99 17.55 -16.43
N PHE A 298 2.98 18.44 -16.35
CA PHE A 298 3.62 18.73 -15.07
C PHE A 298 2.61 19.21 -14.05
N ASN A 299 2.55 18.53 -12.89
CA ASN A 299 1.69 18.90 -11.78
C ASN A 299 2.34 18.47 -10.46
N TRP A 300 2.89 19.43 -9.72
CA TRP A 300 3.53 19.16 -8.44
C TRP A 300 2.52 19.14 -7.31
N ARG A 301 2.30 17.98 -6.71
CA ARG A 301 1.23 17.69 -5.77
C ARG A 301 1.73 17.35 -4.36
N ILE A 302 2.86 17.94 -3.94
CA ILE A 302 3.49 17.61 -2.64
C ILE A 302 2.55 17.82 -1.44
N THR A 303 1.60 18.75 -1.54
CA THR A 303 0.61 19.00 -0.48
C THR A 303 -0.37 17.84 -0.26
N GLU A 304 -0.43 16.89 -1.20
CA GLU A 304 -1.26 15.70 -1.08
C GLU A 304 -0.52 14.51 -0.49
N ARG A 305 0.80 14.63 -0.26
CA ARG A 305 1.64 13.58 0.31
C ARG A 305 1.12 13.19 1.69
N PRO A 306 0.72 11.90 1.90
CA PRO A 306 0.15 11.49 3.17
C PRO A 306 1.18 11.58 4.31
N THR A 307 0.76 12.09 5.46
CA THR A 307 1.53 11.98 6.69
C THR A 307 1.22 10.67 7.41
N LYS A 308 2.12 10.26 8.31
CA LYS A 308 1.89 9.08 9.14
C LYS A 308 0.61 9.22 9.97
N GLU A 309 0.44 10.41 10.56
CA GLU A 309 -0.72 10.72 11.41
C GLU A 309 -2.03 10.61 10.66
N GLU A 310 -2.10 11.08 9.42
CA GLU A 310 -3.29 10.96 8.57
C GLU A 310 -3.65 9.52 8.26
N VAL A 311 -2.65 8.70 7.95
CA VAL A 311 -2.87 7.29 7.60
C VAL A 311 -3.22 6.47 8.83
N VAL A 312 -2.49 6.66 9.93
CA VAL A 312 -2.66 5.87 11.18
C VAL A 312 -3.91 6.29 11.96
N ALA A 313 -4.40 7.53 11.79
CA ALA A 313 -5.65 7.99 12.44
C ALA A 313 -6.87 7.11 12.10
N HIS A 314 -6.81 6.36 10.98
CA HIS A 314 -7.81 5.37 10.61
C HIS A 314 -7.83 4.13 11.50
N GLY A 315 -6.80 3.87 12.32
CA GLY A 315 -6.71 2.65 13.14
C GLY A 315 -6.88 2.89 14.62
N TYR A 316 -7.82 2.21 15.26
CA TYR A 316 -7.99 2.24 16.71
C TYR A 316 -6.96 1.34 17.40
N GLY A 317 -6.23 1.90 18.38
CA GLY A 317 -5.42 1.10 19.32
C GLY A 317 -4.21 0.38 18.73
N MET A 318 -3.78 0.74 17.53
CA MET A 318 -2.69 0.10 16.79
C MET A 318 -1.38 0.03 17.56
N GLN A 319 -1.02 1.08 18.29
CA GLN A 319 0.21 1.11 19.06
C GLN A 319 0.21 0.05 20.16
N GLN A 320 -0.93 -0.19 20.79
CA GLN A 320 -1.07 -1.23 21.81
C GLN A 320 -1.04 -2.65 21.23
N ALA A 321 -1.62 -2.87 20.04
CA ALA A 321 -1.57 -4.16 19.36
C ALA A 321 -0.15 -4.49 18.88
N TYR A 322 0.56 -3.52 18.33
CA TYR A 322 1.95 -3.64 17.90
C TYR A 322 2.89 -3.95 19.06
N GLU A 323 2.76 -3.25 20.18
CA GLU A 323 3.57 -3.51 21.38
C GLU A 323 3.28 -4.90 21.97
N LYS A 324 2.02 -5.35 22.00
CA LYS A 324 1.66 -6.70 22.40
C LYS A 324 2.21 -7.76 21.46
N PHE A 325 2.20 -7.51 20.15
CA PHE A 325 2.76 -8.43 19.15
C PHE A 325 4.27 -8.58 19.33
N LYS A 326 5.01 -7.46 19.47
CA LYS A 326 6.46 -7.49 19.77
C LYS A 326 6.81 -8.22 21.08
N LEU A 327 5.99 -8.06 22.10
CA LEU A 327 6.19 -8.77 23.37
C LEU A 327 6.02 -10.28 23.25
N ASN A 328 5.07 -10.73 22.39
CA ASN A 328 4.81 -12.16 22.16
C ASN A 328 5.83 -12.83 21.23
N GLN A 329 6.59 -12.08 20.43
CA GLN A 329 7.68 -12.65 19.62
C GLN A 329 9.00 -12.80 20.39
N LYS A 330 9.12 -12.26 21.61
CA LYS A 330 10.32 -12.36 22.45
C LYS A 330 10.27 -13.53 23.44
N HIS A 331 9.23 -14.34 23.38
CA HIS A 331 9.06 -15.59 24.15
C HIS A 331 8.79 -16.77 23.21
#